data_8919f841b223890bda959893b5b8ac16
#
_entry.id   8919f841b223890bda959893b5b8ac16
#
_cell.length_a   1.000
_cell.length_b   1.000
_cell.length_c   1.000
_cell.angle_alpha   90.00
_cell.angle_beta   90.00
_cell.angle_gamma   90.00
#
_symmetry.space_group_name_H-M   'P 1'
#
loop_
_entity.id
_entity.type
_entity.pdbx_description
1 polymer ?
#
loop_
_entity_poly.entity_id
_entity_poly.type
_entity_poly.pdbx_seq_one_letter_code
_entity_poly.pdbx_strand_id
1 'polypeptide(L)'
;APYNSDNDLIIIGIGGVGMMGLQIAKAAFNCNPIVVDVDENKLKLALENGACAAINPLDQDAASKVFEITGGSASVAIDFVGSEQSTAFGTNLLRKGGKYIIVGLYGGELKLPLPLIPILERGVQGSYTGSPEDMLELMKLVRSGKVDPIPVEKRPASEANQTLEDLKNGKIIGRAALIHD
;
A
#
# COMPACT_ATOMS: atom_id res chain seq x y z
N ALA A 1 -3.81 -20.86 -0.65
CA ALA A 1 -4.25 -20.90 -2.05
C ALA A 1 -3.27 -20.07 -2.86
N PRO A 2 -2.89 -20.49 -4.08
CA PRO A 2 -2.07 -19.67 -4.92
C PRO A 2 -2.81 -18.35 -5.18
N TYR A 3 -2.07 -17.27 -5.06
CA TYR A 3 -2.49 -15.93 -5.39
C TYR A 3 -2.99 -15.91 -6.85
N ASN A 4 -4.24 -15.59 -7.07
CA ASN A 4 -4.80 -15.49 -8.42
C ASN A 4 -4.63 -14.05 -8.90
N SER A 5 -3.95 -13.85 -10.01
CA SER A 5 -3.18 -12.68 -10.37
C SER A 5 -3.94 -11.39 -10.72
N ASP A 6 -5.24 -11.43 -10.93
CA ASP A 6 -5.92 -10.27 -11.49
C ASP A 6 -6.90 -9.65 -10.47
N ASN A 7 -6.56 -8.50 -9.91
CA ASN A 7 -7.41 -7.63 -9.08
C ASN A 7 -7.68 -8.07 -7.61
N ASP A 8 -7.01 -9.08 -7.11
CA ASP A 8 -7.22 -9.61 -5.76
C ASP A 8 -6.33 -8.96 -4.67
N LEU A 9 -5.43 -8.05 -5.06
CA LEU A 9 -4.55 -7.32 -4.16
C LEU A 9 -5.00 -5.87 -3.99
N ILE A 10 -5.11 -5.46 -2.74
CA ILE A 10 -5.32 -4.06 -2.36
C ILE A 10 -4.05 -3.55 -1.69
N ILE A 11 -3.59 -2.37 -2.08
CA ILE A 11 -2.51 -1.63 -1.42
C ILE A 11 -3.12 -0.38 -0.78
N ILE A 12 -3.03 -0.27 0.53
CA ILE A 12 -3.55 0.87 1.31
C ILE A 12 -2.38 1.75 1.74
N GLY A 13 -2.46 3.03 1.38
CA GLY A 13 -1.41 4.01 1.61
C GLY A 13 -0.36 4.03 0.50
N ILE A 14 -0.48 5.00 -0.42
CA ILE A 14 0.42 5.20 -1.56
C ILE A 14 1.45 6.31 -1.26
N GLY A 15 2.08 6.21 -0.10
CA GLY A 15 3.31 6.94 0.21
C GLY A 15 4.52 6.29 -0.46
N GLY A 16 5.72 6.71 -0.06
CA GLY A 16 6.95 6.19 -0.68
C GLY A 16 7.11 4.67 -0.60
N VAL A 17 6.65 4.00 0.47
CA VAL A 17 6.73 2.54 0.58
C VAL A 17 5.62 1.87 -0.21
N GLY A 18 4.38 2.36 -0.11
CA GLY A 18 3.25 1.78 -0.85
C GLY A 18 3.39 1.92 -2.36
N MET A 19 3.96 3.03 -2.86
CA MET A 19 4.26 3.18 -4.29
C MET A 19 5.31 2.16 -4.75
N MET A 20 6.35 1.88 -3.93
CA MET A 20 7.28 0.80 -4.22
C MET A 20 6.60 -0.58 -4.17
N GLY A 21 5.65 -0.78 -3.24
CA GLY A 21 4.81 -1.98 -3.19
C GLY A 21 4.04 -2.20 -4.50
N LEU A 22 3.46 -1.16 -5.07
CA LEU A 22 2.81 -1.19 -6.38
C LEU A 22 3.78 -1.63 -7.49
N GLN A 23 4.96 -1.01 -7.56
CA GLN A 23 5.98 -1.34 -8.56
C GLN A 23 6.46 -2.81 -8.44
N ILE A 24 6.69 -3.27 -7.21
CA ILE A 24 7.10 -4.65 -6.95
C ILE A 24 5.98 -5.64 -7.30
N ALA A 25 4.73 -5.34 -6.96
CA ALA A 25 3.59 -6.19 -7.32
C ALA A 25 3.49 -6.41 -8.83
N LYS A 26 3.68 -5.36 -9.61
CA LYS A 26 3.74 -5.45 -11.08
C LYS A 26 4.93 -6.25 -11.58
N ALA A 27 6.13 -5.92 -11.09
CA ALA A 27 7.37 -6.46 -11.63
C ALA A 27 7.61 -7.94 -11.27
N ALA A 28 7.27 -8.34 -10.04
CA ALA A 28 7.53 -9.68 -9.52
C ALA A 28 6.35 -10.64 -9.70
N PHE A 29 5.12 -10.13 -9.64
CA PHE A 29 3.92 -10.98 -9.62
C PHE A 29 2.98 -10.76 -10.80
N ASN A 30 3.33 -9.86 -11.72
CA ASN A 30 2.47 -9.45 -12.85
C ASN A 30 1.05 -9.08 -12.39
N CYS A 31 0.97 -8.38 -11.27
CA CYS A 31 -0.27 -7.99 -10.63
C CYS A 31 -0.45 -6.47 -10.69
N ASN A 32 -1.63 -6.03 -11.09
CA ASN A 32 -2.02 -4.63 -11.08
C ASN A 32 -2.98 -4.41 -9.91
N PRO A 33 -2.49 -4.00 -8.72
CA PRO A 33 -3.32 -3.89 -7.53
C PRO A 33 -4.31 -2.73 -7.60
N ILE A 34 -5.39 -2.84 -6.83
CA ILE A 34 -6.21 -1.70 -6.44
C ILE A 34 -5.42 -0.91 -5.40
N VAL A 35 -5.37 0.40 -5.54
CA VAL A 35 -4.71 1.27 -4.55
C VAL A 35 -5.73 2.13 -3.80
N VAL A 36 -5.44 2.38 -2.54
CA VAL A 36 -6.30 3.16 -1.63
C VAL A 36 -5.45 4.22 -0.95
N ASP A 37 -5.84 5.49 -1.08
CA ASP A 37 -5.24 6.63 -0.35
C ASP A 37 -6.28 7.75 -0.23
N VAL A 38 -6.09 8.66 0.72
CA VAL A 38 -6.93 9.85 0.88
C VAL A 38 -6.48 11.02 0.01
N ASP A 39 -5.31 10.95 -0.59
CA ASP A 39 -4.68 11.98 -1.41
C ASP A 39 -4.90 11.71 -2.90
N GLU A 40 -5.71 12.53 -3.55
CA GLU A 40 -6.07 12.40 -4.97
C GLU A 40 -4.85 12.47 -5.92
N ASN A 41 -3.80 13.25 -5.56
CA ASN A 41 -2.60 13.33 -6.38
C ASN A 41 -1.81 12.01 -6.36
N LYS A 42 -1.74 11.37 -5.19
CA LYS A 42 -1.11 10.05 -5.05
C LYS A 42 -1.91 8.98 -5.78
N LEU A 43 -3.25 9.02 -5.70
CA LEU A 43 -4.14 8.12 -6.42
C LEU A 43 -3.95 8.25 -7.93
N LYS A 44 -3.90 9.48 -8.45
CA LYS A 44 -3.62 9.74 -9.86
C LYS A 44 -2.27 9.19 -10.29
N LEU A 45 -1.21 9.48 -9.51
CA LEU A 45 0.12 8.97 -9.81
C LEU A 45 0.17 7.43 -9.79
N ALA A 46 -0.56 6.79 -8.88
CA ALA A 46 -0.61 5.33 -8.82
C ALA A 46 -1.28 4.72 -10.07
N LEU A 47 -2.33 5.34 -10.62
CA LEU A 47 -2.93 4.93 -11.89
C LEU A 47 -1.93 5.07 -13.05
N GLU A 48 -1.22 6.19 -13.14
CA GLU A 48 -0.16 6.41 -14.13
C GLU A 48 0.97 5.35 -14.02
N ASN A 49 1.20 4.83 -12.83
CA ASN A 49 2.18 3.77 -12.53
C ASN A 49 1.60 2.34 -12.63
N GLY A 50 0.35 2.18 -13.08
CA GLY A 50 -0.23 0.90 -13.46
C GLY A 50 -1.03 0.20 -12.36
N ALA A 51 -1.53 0.92 -11.36
CA ALA A 51 -2.62 0.42 -10.55
C ALA A 51 -3.86 0.18 -11.44
N CYS A 52 -4.62 -0.88 -11.19
CA CYS A 52 -5.83 -1.16 -11.98
C CYS A 52 -6.99 -0.23 -11.59
N ALA A 53 -6.99 0.26 -10.36
CA ALA A 53 -7.96 1.23 -9.87
C ALA A 53 -7.37 2.01 -8.67
N ALA A 54 -7.88 3.20 -8.45
CA ALA A 54 -7.53 4.07 -7.34
C ALA A 54 -8.80 4.49 -6.60
N ILE A 55 -8.83 4.28 -5.29
CA ILE A 55 -10.01 4.44 -4.46
C ILE A 55 -9.69 5.39 -3.30
N ASN A 56 -10.48 6.43 -3.16
CA ASN A 56 -10.45 7.25 -1.95
C ASN A 56 -11.40 6.61 -0.90
N PRO A 57 -10.88 6.16 0.26
CA PRO A 57 -11.71 5.48 1.26
C PRO A 57 -12.75 6.39 1.93
N LEU A 58 -12.68 7.71 1.70
CA LEU A 58 -13.63 8.69 2.18
C LEU A 58 -14.87 8.81 1.29
N ASP A 59 -14.84 8.26 0.08
CA ASP A 59 -16.00 8.21 -0.82
C ASP A 59 -17.06 7.28 -0.25
N GLN A 60 -18.33 7.67 -0.38
CA GLN A 60 -19.45 6.88 0.14
C GLN A 60 -19.58 5.50 -0.52
N ASP A 61 -19.14 5.37 -1.75
CA ASP A 61 -19.19 4.14 -2.57
C ASP A 61 -17.86 3.40 -2.65
N ALA A 62 -16.84 3.82 -1.88
CA ALA A 62 -15.48 3.25 -1.94
C ALA A 62 -15.44 1.72 -1.83
N ALA A 63 -16.13 1.15 -0.86
CA ALA A 63 -16.18 -0.30 -0.67
C ALA A 63 -16.90 -1.01 -1.84
N SER A 64 -18.00 -0.43 -2.32
CA SER A 64 -18.77 -0.97 -3.45
C SER A 64 -17.93 -1.02 -4.72
N LYS A 65 -17.17 0.05 -4.99
CA LYS A 65 -16.22 0.09 -6.13
C LYS A 65 -15.20 -1.05 -6.06
N VAL A 66 -14.63 -1.30 -4.88
CA VAL A 66 -13.68 -2.42 -4.70
C VAL A 66 -14.37 -3.76 -4.98
N PHE A 67 -15.58 -3.97 -4.47
CA PHE A 67 -16.33 -5.21 -4.70
C PHE A 67 -16.69 -5.43 -6.17
N GLU A 68 -17.03 -4.39 -6.90
CA GLU A 68 -17.29 -4.47 -8.34
C GLU A 68 -16.02 -4.88 -9.12
N ILE A 69 -14.87 -4.27 -8.79
CA ILE A 69 -13.60 -4.54 -9.47
C ILE A 69 -13.09 -5.96 -9.17
N THR A 70 -13.24 -6.42 -7.92
CA THR A 70 -12.76 -7.75 -7.49
C THR A 70 -13.76 -8.87 -7.79
N GLY A 71 -14.96 -8.55 -8.25
CA GLY A 71 -16.04 -9.54 -8.40
C GLY A 71 -16.57 -10.05 -7.05
N GLY A 72 -16.39 -9.27 -5.97
CA GLY A 72 -16.91 -9.60 -4.65
C GLY A 72 -16.04 -9.09 -3.49
N SER A 73 -14.83 -9.60 -3.35
CA SER A 73 -13.94 -9.22 -2.24
C SER A 73 -12.49 -9.62 -2.53
N ALA A 74 -11.54 -8.92 -1.94
CA ALA A 74 -10.12 -9.15 -2.18
C ALA A 74 -9.54 -10.32 -1.39
N SER A 75 -8.53 -10.98 -1.94
CA SER A 75 -7.76 -12.04 -1.26
C SER A 75 -6.76 -11.48 -0.27
N VAL A 76 -6.12 -10.38 -0.61
CA VAL A 76 -5.03 -9.79 0.17
C VAL A 76 -5.19 -8.27 0.20
N ALA A 77 -5.00 -7.69 1.38
CA ALA A 77 -4.80 -6.26 1.55
C ALA A 77 -3.49 -6.02 2.29
N ILE A 78 -2.64 -5.14 1.75
CA ILE A 78 -1.38 -4.73 2.37
C ILE A 78 -1.52 -3.26 2.79
N ASP A 79 -1.42 -3.02 4.08
CA ASP A 79 -1.60 -1.70 4.68
C ASP A 79 -0.25 -1.06 5.04
N PHE A 80 0.14 -0.06 4.27
CA PHE A 80 1.35 0.75 4.51
C PHE A 80 1.08 1.97 5.39
N VAL A 81 -0.15 2.16 5.88
CA VAL A 81 -0.53 3.20 6.84
C VAL A 81 -0.49 2.65 8.27
N GLY A 82 -1.25 1.60 8.55
CA GLY A 82 -1.34 0.98 9.88
C GLY A 82 -2.08 1.86 10.88
N SER A 83 -3.24 2.40 10.50
CA SER A 83 -4.13 3.18 11.36
C SER A 83 -5.43 2.44 11.66
N GLU A 84 -6.20 2.90 12.67
CA GLU A 84 -7.54 2.35 12.93
C GLU A 84 -8.45 2.45 11.70
N GLN A 85 -8.39 3.58 10.98
CA GLN A 85 -9.23 3.83 9.80
C GLN A 85 -8.85 2.92 8.64
N SER A 86 -7.54 2.81 8.33
CA SER A 86 -7.06 1.95 7.25
C SER A 86 -7.36 0.47 7.52
N THR A 87 -7.17 0.02 8.77
CA THR A 87 -7.44 -1.37 9.16
C THR A 87 -8.93 -1.68 9.16
N ALA A 88 -9.79 -0.76 9.64
CA ALA A 88 -11.23 -0.93 9.59
C ALA A 88 -11.77 -1.00 8.15
N PHE A 89 -11.28 -0.12 7.26
CA PHE A 89 -11.65 -0.15 5.85
C PHE A 89 -11.19 -1.45 5.18
N GLY A 90 -9.89 -1.74 5.26
CA GLY A 90 -9.28 -2.83 4.49
C GLY A 90 -9.69 -4.23 4.94
N THR A 91 -9.90 -4.47 6.25
CA THR A 91 -10.38 -5.77 6.74
C THR A 91 -11.79 -6.11 6.24
N ASN A 92 -12.64 -5.09 6.04
CA ASN A 92 -13.99 -5.29 5.51
C ASN A 92 -14.00 -5.66 4.02
N LEU A 93 -12.94 -5.35 3.28
CA LEU A 93 -12.82 -5.65 1.85
C LEU A 93 -12.36 -7.09 1.57
N LEU A 94 -11.93 -7.84 2.59
CA LEU A 94 -11.40 -9.17 2.41
C LEU A 94 -12.50 -10.21 2.23
N ARG A 95 -12.28 -11.16 1.32
CA ARG A 95 -13.10 -12.35 1.19
C ARG A 95 -12.87 -13.34 2.34
N LYS A 96 -13.69 -14.39 2.40
CA LYS A 96 -13.42 -15.54 3.25
C LYS A 96 -12.05 -16.14 2.90
N GLY A 97 -11.23 -16.43 3.91
CA GLY A 97 -9.84 -16.89 3.76
C GLY A 97 -8.84 -15.79 3.36
N GLY A 98 -9.29 -14.54 3.27
CA GLY A 98 -8.42 -13.40 2.92
C GLY A 98 -7.43 -13.02 4.01
N LYS A 99 -6.34 -12.36 3.62
CA LYS A 99 -5.26 -11.92 4.52
C LYS A 99 -5.11 -10.41 4.53
N TYR A 100 -5.03 -9.85 5.73
CA TYR A 100 -4.66 -8.46 5.96
C TYR A 100 -3.24 -8.37 6.48
N ILE A 101 -2.38 -7.65 5.78
CA ILE A 101 -0.96 -7.53 6.12
C ILE A 101 -0.68 -6.09 6.54
N ILE A 102 -0.26 -5.89 7.77
CA ILE A 102 0.05 -4.57 8.34
C ILE A 102 1.55 -4.34 8.26
N VAL A 103 1.95 -3.29 7.54
CA VAL A 103 3.33 -2.82 7.40
C VAL A 103 3.51 -1.45 8.03
N GLY A 104 2.50 -0.59 7.91
CA GLY A 104 2.51 0.77 8.45
C GLY A 104 2.50 0.81 9.98
N LEU A 105 3.08 1.88 10.52
CA LEU A 105 3.26 2.06 11.98
C LEU A 105 2.60 3.37 12.47
N TYR A 106 1.51 3.81 11.82
CA TYR A 106 0.85 5.06 12.23
C TYR A 106 0.35 4.99 13.66
N GLY A 107 -0.24 3.85 14.06
CA GLY A 107 -0.71 3.60 15.40
C GLY A 107 -2.23 3.46 15.51
N GLY A 108 -2.68 3.13 16.73
CA GLY A 108 -4.07 2.85 17.03
C GLY A 108 -4.31 1.39 17.40
N GLU A 109 -5.56 0.97 17.40
CA GLU A 109 -5.97 -0.38 17.78
C GLU A 109 -6.77 -1.05 16.66
N LEU A 110 -6.51 -2.33 16.42
CA LEU A 110 -7.31 -3.14 15.53
C LEU A 110 -8.48 -3.77 16.32
N LYS A 111 -9.71 -3.40 15.95
CA LYS A 111 -10.94 -3.93 16.58
C LYS A 111 -11.63 -4.91 15.63
N LEU A 112 -11.52 -6.19 15.92
CA LEU A 112 -12.18 -7.24 15.16
C LEU A 112 -13.15 -8.03 16.05
N PRO A 113 -14.42 -8.20 15.64
CA PRO A 113 -15.34 -9.08 16.34
C PRO A 113 -14.82 -10.53 16.29
N LEU A 114 -14.50 -11.10 17.45
CA LEU A 114 -13.91 -12.44 17.55
C LEU A 114 -14.66 -13.53 16.78
N PRO A 115 -16.04 -13.58 16.79
CA PRO A 115 -16.75 -14.61 16.02
C PRO A 115 -16.51 -14.55 14.51
N LEU A 116 -16.19 -13.37 13.96
CA LEU A 116 -15.96 -13.22 12.53
C LEU A 116 -14.61 -13.79 12.07
N ILE A 117 -13.65 -13.93 12.97
CA ILE A 117 -12.34 -14.50 12.66
C ILE A 117 -12.49 -15.95 12.14
N PRO A 118 -13.05 -16.91 12.91
CA PRO A 118 -13.23 -18.27 12.43
C PRO A 118 -14.30 -18.40 11.35
N ILE A 119 -15.41 -17.62 11.41
CA ILE A 119 -16.48 -17.70 10.39
C ILE A 119 -15.96 -17.32 9.01
N LEU A 120 -15.16 -16.27 8.94
CA LEU A 120 -14.62 -15.74 7.68
C LEU A 120 -13.21 -16.27 7.38
N GLU A 121 -12.61 -17.03 8.29
CA GLU A 121 -11.25 -17.60 8.14
C GLU A 121 -10.21 -16.52 7.76
N ARG A 122 -10.43 -15.26 8.19
CA ARG A 122 -9.56 -14.14 7.86
C ARG A 122 -8.33 -14.14 8.76
N GLY A 123 -7.16 -13.85 8.16
CA GLY A 123 -5.91 -13.69 8.88
C GLY A 123 -5.44 -12.25 8.91
N VAL A 124 -4.87 -11.83 10.05
CA VAL A 124 -4.12 -10.59 10.18
C VAL A 124 -2.67 -10.94 10.48
N GLN A 125 -1.74 -10.33 9.76
CA GLN A 125 -0.31 -10.59 9.87
C GLN A 125 0.44 -9.26 9.85
N GLY A 126 1.41 -9.10 10.76
CA GLY A 126 2.39 -8.01 10.68
C GLY A 126 3.52 -8.37 9.72
N SER A 127 4.08 -7.37 9.06
CA SER A 127 5.32 -7.47 8.29
C SER A 127 6.20 -6.28 8.63
N TYR A 128 7.43 -6.54 9.06
CA TYR A 128 8.36 -5.50 9.51
C TYR A 128 9.75 -5.73 8.94
N THR A 129 10.23 -4.72 8.21
CA THR A 129 11.53 -4.75 7.54
C THR A 129 11.69 -5.96 6.59
N GLY A 130 12.89 -6.44 6.39
CA GLY A 130 13.23 -7.60 5.58
C GLY A 130 14.59 -8.14 5.94
N SER A 131 14.93 -9.31 5.44
CA SER A 131 16.23 -9.95 5.61
C SER A 131 17.24 -9.43 4.58
N PRO A 132 18.54 -9.72 4.76
CA PRO A 132 19.55 -9.48 3.72
C PRO A 132 19.23 -10.19 2.39
N GLU A 133 18.62 -11.37 2.46
CA GLU A 133 18.19 -12.15 1.31
C GLU A 133 17.08 -11.43 0.54
N ASP A 134 16.08 -10.89 1.23
CA ASP A 134 15.01 -10.08 0.62
C ASP A 134 15.60 -8.86 -0.10
N MET A 135 16.60 -8.21 0.51
CA MET A 135 17.30 -7.08 -0.13
C MET A 135 18.04 -7.50 -1.40
N LEU A 136 18.71 -8.64 -1.39
CA LEU A 136 19.40 -9.17 -2.57
C LEU A 136 18.43 -9.49 -3.71
N GLU A 137 17.27 -10.06 -3.39
CA GLU A 137 16.23 -10.34 -4.37
C GLU A 137 15.62 -9.04 -4.93
N LEU A 138 15.32 -8.07 -4.08
CA LEU A 138 14.86 -6.75 -4.49
C LEU A 138 15.89 -6.08 -5.43
N MET A 139 17.18 -6.12 -5.09
CA MET A 139 18.23 -5.52 -5.93
C MET A 139 18.38 -6.22 -7.29
N LYS A 140 18.15 -7.55 -7.37
CA LYS A 140 18.10 -8.26 -8.65
C LYS A 140 16.93 -7.75 -9.49
N LEU A 141 15.76 -7.58 -8.86
CA LEU A 141 14.55 -7.08 -9.53
C LEU A 141 14.76 -5.66 -10.06
N VAL A 142 15.33 -4.76 -9.24
CA VAL A 142 15.64 -3.38 -9.65
C VAL A 142 16.64 -3.37 -10.82
N ARG A 143 17.72 -4.15 -10.74
CA ARG A 143 18.73 -4.24 -11.81
C ARG A 143 18.18 -4.83 -13.11
N SER A 144 17.09 -5.57 -13.06
CA SER A 144 16.43 -6.07 -14.26
C SER A 144 15.69 -4.98 -15.08
N GLY A 145 15.60 -3.75 -14.53
CA GLY A 145 14.90 -2.63 -15.15
C GLY A 145 13.37 -2.74 -15.12
N LYS A 146 12.81 -3.64 -14.31
CA LYS A 146 11.35 -3.85 -14.21
C LYS A 146 10.68 -3.02 -13.12
N VAL A 147 11.47 -2.37 -12.27
CA VAL A 147 10.99 -1.51 -11.19
C VAL A 147 11.41 -0.09 -11.48
N ASP A 148 10.44 0.78 -11.67
CA ASP A 148 10.69 2.20 -11.87
C ASP A 148 10.96 2.90 -10.53
N PRO A 149 11.89 3.86 -10.47
CA PRO A 149 12.11 4.65 -9.28
C PRO A 149 10.88 5.52 -8.98
N ILE A 150 10.56 5.64 -7.71
CA ILE A 150 9.54 6.62 -7.28
C ILE A 150 10.13 8.04 -7.34
N PRO A 151 9.29 9.08 -7.41
CA PRO A 151 9.75 10.47 -7.37
C PRO A 151 10.58 10.75 -6.12
N VAL A 152 11.72 11.42 -6.29
CA VAL A 152 12.59 11.87 -5.20
C VAL A 152 12.84 13.36 -5.33
N GLU A 153 12.33 14.14 -4.38
CA GLU A 153 12.59 15.55 -4.26
C GLU A 153 13.90 15.79 -3.50
N LYS A 154 14.85 16.47 -4.10
CA LYS A 154 16.12 16.82 -3.47
C LYS A 154 15.99 18.18 -2.77
N ARG A 155 16.36 18.23 -1.50
CA ARG A 155 16.34 19.46 -0.68
C ARG A 155 17.66 19.65 0.05
N PRO A 156 18.09 20.90 0.32
CA PRO A 156 19.26 21.15 1.15
C PRO A 156 19.10 20.56 2.55
N ALA A 157 20.17 20.08 3.16
CA ALA A 157 20.15 19.57 4.53
C ALA A 157 19.67 20.62 5.55
N SER A 158 19.93 21.91 5.27
CA SER A 158 19.44 23.05 6.08
C SER A 158 17.90 23.14 6.15
N GLU A 159 17.18 22.53 5.20
CA GLU A 159 15.71 22.50 5.16
C GLU A 159 15.10 21.26 5.83
N ALA A 160 15.87 20.51 6.62
CA ALA A 160 15.39 19.26 7.25
C ALA A 160 14.09 19.43 8.04
N ASN A 161 13.99 20.49 8.88
CA ASN A 161 12.78 20.74 9.66
C ASN A 161 11.58 21.08 8.77
N GLN A 162 11.78 21.93 7.74
CA GLN A 162 10.71 22.24 6.80
C GLN A 162 10.29 21.00 6.00
N THR A 163 11.23 20.15 5.64
CA THR A 163 10.96 18.88 4.94
C THR A 163 10.11 17.94 5.79
N LEU A 164 10.39 17.84 7.10
CA LEU A 164 9.58 17.04 8.03
C LEU A 164 8.16 17.59 8.18
N GLU A 165 8.01 18.92 8.27
CA GLU A 165 6.69 19.56 8.31
C GLU A 165 5.91 19.33 7.00
N ASP A 166 6.55 19.43 5.85
CA ASP A 166 5.93 19.18 4.56
C ASP A 166 5.54 17.71 4.40
N LEU A 167 6.37 16.78 4.89
CA LEU A 167 6.04 15.34 4.92
C LEU A 167 4.82 15.07 5.80
N LYS A 168 4.79 15.66 7.01
CA LYS A 168 3.66 15.55 7.94
C LYS A 168 2.35 16.09 7.36
N ASN A 169 2.45 17.16 6.57
CA ASN A 169 1.32 17.81 5.92
C ASN A 169 0.97 17.20 4.54
N GLY A 170 1.58 16.06 4.17
CA GLY A 170 1.29 15.33 2.92
C GLY A 170 1.75 16.02 1.64
N LYS A 171 2.61 17.06 1.72
CA LYS A 171 3.05 17.84 0.55
C LYS A 171 4.12 17.13 -0.29
N ILE A 172 4.73 16.06 0.23
CA ILE A 172 5.79 15.32 -0.45
C ILE A 172 5.19 14.09 -1.12
N ILE A 173 5.35 13.98 -2.43
CA ILE A 173 4.96 12.81 -3.21
C ILE A 173 6.21 11.95 -3.44
N GLY A 174 6.14 10.67 -3.02
CA GLY A 174 7.31 9.77 -3.09
C GLY A 174 8.25 9.94 -1.91
N ARG A 175 9.44 10.48 -2.12
CA ARG A 175 10.49 10.67 -1.12
C ARG A 175 11.11 12.06 -1.19
N ALA A 176 11.57 12.56 -0.05
CA ALA A 176 12.52 13.67 0.00
C ALA A 176 13.90 13.14 0.38
N ALA A 177 14.93 13.61 -0.30
CA ALA A 177 16.33 13.34 0.01
C ALA A 177 17.03 14.64 0.41
N LEU A 178 17.61 14.67 1.60
CA LEU A 178 18.42 15.78 2.06
C LEU A 178 19.84 15.67 1.48
N ILE A 179 20.28 16.72 0.81
CA ILE A 179 21.60 16.79 0.18
C ILE A 179 22.51 17.66 1.05
N HIS A 180 23.66 17.11 1.36
CA HIS A 180 24.76 17.84 1.99
C HIS A 180 25.65 18.43 0.91
N ASP A 181 26.19 19.62 1.17
CA ASP A 181 27.19 20.30 0.33
C ASP A 181 28.52 19.54 0.38
#